data_e79ffc4facc413ce6538316429f89dcc
#
_entry.id   e79ffc4facc413ce6538316429f89dcc
#
_cell.length_a   1.000
_cell.length_b   1.000
_cell.length_c   1.000
_cell.angle_alpha   90.00
_cell.angle_beta   90.00
_cell.angle_gamma   90.00
#
_symmetry.space_group_name_H-M   'P 1'
#
loop_
_entity.id
_entity.type
_entity.pdbx_description
1 polymer ?
#
loop_
_entity_poly.entity_id
_entity_poly.type
_entity_poly.pdbx_seq_one_letter_code
_entity_poly.pdbx_strand_id
1 'polypeptide(L)'
;MRIAKFFNRQFLTRVIPGVFAFQIAVVVPITIAAGSNVAVARGTVSAPPPIKAHTQVVHMGLEPIQVANVNLGEGTWEMSFYVWWRWKGSIDPVESTYFTNATGATSNNTVIYSFLNSTGHQKAIKQKDGYWYQQAFCSFGFSDDFPMQHYPLDTQHLQVRIENTTYDYDQLVYRVDQNISKDNEIVVPGWTTKDVRYDAYFHHYGTNFGYVDRGDTFQDYSLLTFDIDIERPLSHFLGKLLLPLLVVLLAAITALFLKAGNFDTRLALTGTGLLTLIFLQQGYTSELPTPVPVVLMDKIYALAYASVLITFFRVIWTTDRVHRKREDEDLFVKGDRRLAIILFLSLLVGIGLVTAF
;
A
#
# COMPACT_ATOMS: atom_id res chain seq x y z
N MET A 1 -0.77 -19.10 -43.58
CA MET A 1 -2.03 -18.83 -44.31
C MET A 1 -3.29 -19.55 -43.76
N ARG A 2 -3.21 -20.37 -42.69
CA ARG A 2 -4.37 -21.06 -42.06
C ARG A 2 -5.03 -20.28 -40.90
N ILE A 3 -4.35 -19.34 -40.27
CA ILE A 3 -4.89 -18.58 -39.11
C ILE A 3 -5.92 -17.51 -39.55
N ALA A 4 -5.73 -16.87 -40.73
CA ALA A 4 -6.63 -15.82 -41.25
C ALA A 4 -8.03 -16.33 -41.65
N LYS A 5 -8.16 -17.62 -41.99
CA LYS A 5 -9.48 -18.24 -42.28
C LYS A 5 -10.27 -18.63 -41.00
N PHE A 6 -9.64 -18.58 -39.83
CA PHE A 6 -10.26 -18.96 -38.56
C PHE A 6 -11.21 -17.88 -38.03
N PHE A 7 -10.99 -16.62 -38.38
CA PHE A 7 -11.83 -15.50 -37.94
C PHE A 7 -12.73 -15.03 -39.09
N ASN A 8 -14.01 -15.39 -39.05
CA ASN A 8 -15.00 -14.86 -39.97
C ASN A 8 -15.25 -13.36 -39.67
N ARG A 9 -15.40 -12.52 -40.73
CA ARG A 9 -15.55 -11.07 -40.64
C ARG A 9 -16.68 -10.63 -39.68
N GLN A 10 -17.79 -11.35 -39.64
CA GLN A 10 -18.90 -11.09 -38.70
C GLN A 10 -18.57 -11.38 -37.24
N PHE A 11 -17.67 -12.34 -36.99
CA PHE A 11 -17.24 -12.68 -35.65
C PHE A 11 -16.26 -11.61 -35.09
N LEU A 12 -15.32 -11.15 -35.92
CA LEU A 12 -14.40 -10.06 -35.56
C LEU A 12 -15.13 -8.74 -35.28
N THR A 13 -16.19 -8.45 -36.04
CA THR A 13 -16.89 -7.15 -35.94
C THR A 13 -17.97 -7.10 -34.87
N ARG A 14 -18.48 -8.23 -34.37
CA ARG A 14 -19.60 -8.26 -33.39
C ARG A 14 -19.24 -8.89 -32.05
N VAL A 15 -18.51 -9.99 -32.03
CA VAL A 15 -18.24 -10.74 -30.80
C VAL A 15 -17.07 -10.12 -30.03
N ILE A 16 -15.97 -9.80 -30.69
CA ILE A 16 -14.80 -9.20 -30.03
C ILE A 16 -15.15 -7.85 -29.38
N PRO A 17 -15.73 -6.88 -30.11
CA PRO A 17 -16.14 -5.62 -29.51
C PRO A 17 -17.13 -5.79 -28.35
N GLY A 18 -18.05 -6.77 -28.47
CA GLY A 18 -19.02 -7.05 -27.41
C GLY A 18 -18.38 -7.56 -26.12
N VAL A 19 -17.39 -8.45 -26.20
CA VAL A 19 -16.64 -8.95 -25.03
C VAL A 19 -15.85 -7.83 -24.37
N PHE A 20 -15.09 -7.05 -25.17
CA PHE A 20 -14.35 -5.90 -24.66
C PHE A 20 -15.26 -4.82 -24.07
N ALA A 21 -16.36 -4.50 -24.76
CA ALA A 21 -17.33 -3.50 -24.28
C ALA A 21 -17.94 -3.93 -22.93
N PHE A 22 -18.27 -5.21 -22.76
CA PHE A 22 -18.79 -5.73 -21.50
C PHE A 22 -17.74 -5.68 -20.38
N GLN A 23 -16.49 -6.09 -20.67
CA GLN A 23 -15.40 -6.00 -19.69
C GLN A 23 -15.09 -4.55 -19.29
N ILE A 24 -15.05 -3.63 -20.27
CA ILE A 24 -14.89 -2.19 -20.01
C ILE A 24 -16.05 -1.65 -19.19
N ALA A 25 -17.30 -2.00 -19.51
CA ALA A 25 -18.48 -1.56 -18.78
C ALA A 25 -18.51 -2.00 -17.32
N VAL A 26 -17.82 -3.09 -16.98
CA VAL A 26 -17.67 -3.56 -15.59
C VAL A 26 -16.53 -2.83 -14.87
N VAL A 27 -15.40 -2.57 -15.54
CA VAL A 27 -14.19 -1.97 -14.92
C VAL A 27 -14.32 -0.46 -14.76
N VAL A 28 -14.90 0.26 -15.75
CA VAL A 28 -15.00 1.73 -15.72
C VAL A 28 -15.72 2.27 -14.47
N PRO A 29 -16.87 1.73 -14.03
CA PRO A 29 -17.51 2.21 -12.80
C PRO A 29 -16.63 2.03 -11.55
N ILE A 30 -15.88 0.93 -11.47
CA ILE A 30 -14.96 0.65 -10.35
C ILE A 30 -13.82 1.67 -10.35
N THR A 31 -13.29 2.01 -11.52
CA THR A 31 -12.22 3.01 -11.65
C THR A 31 -12.70 4.42 -11.26
N ILE A 32 -13.93 4.79 -11.63
CA ILE A 32 -14.54 6.08 -11.24
C ILE A 32 -14.75 6.13 -9.72
N ALA A 33 -15.23 5.04 -9.11
CA ALA A 33 -15.40 4.96 -7.66
C ALA A 33 -14.05 5.09 -6.90
N ALA A 34 -12.96 4.52 -7.45
CA ALA A 34 -11.63 4.63 -6.88
C ALA A 34 -11.03 6.06 -6.95
N GLY A 35 -11.38 6.82 -7.99
CA GLY A 35 -10.90 8.19 -8.18
C GLY A 35 -11.50 9.24 -7.23
N SER A 36 -12.52 8.88 -6.45
CA SER A 36 -13.15 9.78 -5.48
C SER A 36 -12.51 9.78 -4.08
N ASN A 37 -11.42 9.03 -3.88
CA ASN A 37 -10.70 9.06 -2.62
C ASN A 37 -10.08 10.44 -2.39
N VAL A 38 -10.56 11.11 -1.38
CA VAL A 38 -10.09 12.41 -0.91
C VAL A 38 -8.58 12.29 -0.65
N ALA A 39 -7.80 13.09 -1.37
CA ALA A 39 -6.42 13.32 -0.99
C ALA A 39 -6.44 13.87 0.44
N VAL A 40 -6.01 13.08 1.39
CA VAL A 40 -5.72 13.60 2.73
C VAL A 40 -4.71 14.70 2.52
N ALA A 41 -5.09 15.93 2.82
CA ALA A 41 -4.23 17.08 2.70
C ALA A 41 -3.01 16.82 3.61
N ARG A 42 -1.91 16.36 3.00
CA ARG A 42 -0.60 16.51 3.63
C ARG A 42 -0.46 17.99 3.87
N GLY A 43 -0.40 18.39 5.14
CA GLY A 43 -0.20 19.79 5.51
C GLY A 43 0.89 20.35 4.61
N THR A 44 0.64 21.55 4.08
CA THR A 44 1.58 22.22 3.17
C THR A 44 2.90 22.35 3.89
N VAL A 45 3.86 21.49 3.52
CA VAL A 45 5.23 21.57 4.02
C VAL A 45 5.85 22.78 3.33
N SER A 46 5.84 23.91 4.00
CA SER A 46 6.53 25.13 3.56
C SER A 46 8.03 24.98 3.83
N ALA A 47 8.86 25.67 3.02
CA ALA A 47 10.29 25.74 3.32
C ALA A 47 10.49 26.33 4.73
N PRO A 48 11.37 25.74 5.56
CA PRO A 48 11.55 26.20 6.93
C PRO A 48 12.01 27.67 6.97
N PRO A 49 11.46 28.48 7.87
CA PRO A 49 11.89 29.85 8.03
C PRO A 49 13.38 29.91 8.44
N PRO A 50 14.06 31.05 8.20
CA PRO A 50 15.45 31.18 8.62
C PRO A 50 15.58 31.10 10.14
N ILE A 51 16.59 30.33 10.60
CA ILE A 51 16.87 30.14 12.02
C ILE A 51 17.38 31.48 12.60
N LYS A 52 16.80 31.94 13.69
CA LYS A 52 17.23 33.16 14.38
C LYS A 52 18.53 32.90 15.17
N ALA A 53 19.32 33.97 15.39
CA ALA A 53 20.63 33.85 16.04
C ALA A 53 20.59 33.30 17.48
N HIS A 54 19.44 33.42 18.15
CA HIS A 54 19.26 32.94 19.54
C HIS A 54 18.61 31.56 19.60
N THR A 55 18.18 30.99 18.48
CA THR A 55 17.54 29.66 18.43
C THR A 55 18.56 28.58 18.68
N GLN A 56 18.28 27.69 19.64
CA GLN A 56 19.13 26.53 19.89
C GLN A 56 18.95 25.48 18.81
N VAL A 57 20.06 25.04 18.20
CA VAL A 57 20.08 23.96 17.23
C VAL A 57 20.44 22.67 17.90
N VAL A 58 19.62 21.66 17.70
CA VAL A 58 19.82 20.28 18.19
C VAL A 58 20.02 19.37 16.99
N HIS A 59 21.18 18.73 16.91
CA HIS A 59 21.47 17.71 15.92
C HIS A 59 20.96 16.35 16.43
N MET A 60 20.08 15.72 15.66
CA MET A 60 19.53 14.42 15.99
C MET A 60 19.85 13.39 14.92
N GLY A 61 20.04 12.16 15.36
CA GLY A 61 20.10 11.00 14.47
C GLY A 61 19.31 9.85 15.07
N LEU A 62 18.91 8.94 14.20
CA LEU A 62 18.19 7.74 14.53
C LEU A 62 18.85 6.57 13.80
N GLU A 63 19.04 5.45 14.48
CA GLU A 63 19.59 4.23 13.93
C GLU A 63 18.59 3.10 14.14
N PRO A 64 17.89 2.65 13.11
CA PRO A 64 16.95 1.54 13.22
C PRO A 64 17.69 0.23 13.47
N ILE A 65 17.15 -0.57 14.39
CA ILE A 65 17.68 -1.91 14.73
C ILE A 65 16.75 -2.98 14.18
N GLN A 66 15.45 -2.77 14.31
CA GLN A 66 14.44 -3.72 13.86
C GLN A 66 13.17 -3.00 13.47
N VAL A 67 12.61 -3.38 12.32
CA VAL A 67 11.24 -3.04 11.92
C VAL A 67 10.42 -4.31 11.92
N ALA A 68 9.23 -4.27 12.48
CA ALA A 68 8.36 -5.43 12.64
C ALA A 68 6.88 -5.05 12.54
N ASN A 69 6.01 -6.06 12.45
CA ASN A 69 4.57 -5.96 12.62
C ASN A 69 3.90 -4.89 11.73
N VAL A 70 4.35 -4.76 10.46
CA VAL A 70 3.70 -3.85 9.51
C VAL A 70 2.30 -4.37 9.21
N ASN A 71 1.29 -3.73 9.79
CA ASN A 71 -0.13 -4.06 9.65
C ASN A 71 -0.85 -2.96 8.88
N LEU A 72 -1.07 -3.20 7.59
CA LEU A 72 -1.72 -2.24 6.70
C LEU A 72 -3.19 -2.04 7.06
N GLY A 73 -3.85 -3.11 7.57
CA GLY A 73 -5.26 -3.06 7.96
C GLY A 73 -5.54 -2.13 9.13
N GLU A 74 -4.62 -2.05 10.08
CA GLU A 74 -4.72 -1.20 11.27
C GLU A 74 -3.95 0.12 11.13
N GLY A 75 -3.17 0.28 10.05
CA GLY A 75 -2.33 1.46 9.87
C GLY A 75 -1.19 1.54 10.89
N THR A 76 -0.64 0.38 11.33
CA THR A 76 0.35 0.33 12.40
C THR A 76 1.59 -0.45 12.01
N TRP A 77 2.71 -0.13 12.65
CA TRP A 77 3.98 -0.85 12.52
C TRP A 77 4.85 -0.60 13.76
N GLU A 78 5.87 -1.39 13.96
CA GLU A 78 6.75 -1.30 15.13
C GLU A 78 8.20 -1.13 14.71
N MET A 79 8.94 -0.34 15.51
CA MET A 79 10.39 -0.18 15.34
C MET A 79 11.11 -0.09 16.67
N SER A 80 12.24 -0.80 16.74
CA SER A 80 13.26 -0.62 17.77
C SER A 80 14.46 0.10 17.17
N PHE A 81 14.95 1.13 17.83
CA PHE A 81 15.99 2.00 17.31
C PHE A 81 16.79 2.71 18.39
N TYR A 82 18.01 3.13 18.04
CA TYR A 82 18.75 4.10 18.81
C TYR A 82 18.44 5.50 18.30
N VAL A 83 18.29 6.46 19.23
CA VAL A 83 18.18 7.88 18.94
C VAL A 83 19.20 8.64 19.74
N TRP A 84 19.80 9.70 19.16
CA TRP A 84 20.74 10.55 19.88
C TRP A 84 20.50 12.01 19.60
N TRP A 85 20.88 12.83 20.59
CA TRP A 85 20.83 14.28 20.55
C TRP A 85 22.21 14.83 20.78
N ARG A 86 22.60 15.84 20.00
CA ARG A 86 23.81 16.67 20.19
C ARG A 86 23.43 18.11 20.12
N TRP A 87 23.75 18.88 21.16
CA TRP A 87 23.37 20.29 21.23
C TRP A 87 24.36 21.15 21.96
N LYS A 88 24.29 22.49 21.71
CA LYS A 88 24.95 23.52 22.51
C LYS A 88 23.89 24.45 23.03
N GLY A 89 23.97 24.88 24.28
CA GLY A 89 23.05 25.76 24.93
C GLY A 89 22.54 25.22 26.25
N SER A 90 21.54 25.90 26.81
CA SER A 90 21.00 25.62 28.14
C SER A 90 19.73 24.75 28.12
N ILE A 91 19.06 24.63 26.95
CA ILE A 91 17.84 23.86 26.80
C ILE A 91 18.24 22.38 26.65
N ASP A 92 17.76 21.53 27.55
CA ASP A 92 17.83 20.07 27.39
C ASP A 92 16.69 19.62 26.48
N PRO A 93 17.00 19.09 25.28
CA PRO A 93 15.94 18.71 24.34
C PRO A 93 15.31 17.36 24.65
N VAL A 94 15.93 16.53 25.47
CA VAL A 94 15.58 15.11 25.62
C VAL A 94 14.22 14.94 26.26
N GLU A 95 13.97 15.67 27.37
CA GLU A 95 12.72 15.58 28.12
C GLU A 95 11.49 16.12 27.36
N SER A 96 11.74 17.02 26.40
CA SER A 96 10.68 17.65 25.59
C SER A 96 10.56 17.09 24.19
N THR A 97 11.41 16.10 23.82
CA THR A 97 11.29 15.38 22.55
C THR A 97 10.09 14.43 22.57
N TYR A 98 9.28 14.48 21.53
CA TYR A 98 8.06 13.68 21.42
C TYR A 98 7.94 13.04 20.02
N PHE A 99 7.56 11.75 20.00
CA PHE A 99 7.27 11.00 18.76
C PHE A 99 5.78 11.12 18.44
N THR A 100 5.43 12.01 17.49
CA THR A 100 4.04 12.48 17.32
C THR A 100 3.09 11.44 16.76
N ASN A 101 3.59 10.43 16.06
CA ASN A 101 2.81 9.31 15.53
C ASN A 101 3.06 7.99 16.26
N ALA A 102 3.73 8.01 17.42
CA ALA A 102 3.87 6.81 18.23
C ALA A 102 2.51 6.38 18.81
N THR A 103 2.16 5.09 18.66
CA THR A 103 0.97 4.48 19.21
C THR A 103 1.31 3.79 20.54
N GLY A 104 0.53 4.09 21.57
CA GLY A 104 0.63 3.35 22.83
C GLY A 104 1.86 3.70 23.65
N ALA A 105 1.97 4.95 24.08
CA ALA A 105 2.64 5.29 25.34
C ALA A 105 1.95 4.62 26.55
N THR A 106 1.00 3.74 26.28
CA THR A 106 0.24 3.00 27.28
C THR A 106 0.89 1.65 27.51
N SER A 107 1.56 1.55 28.64
CA SER A 107 1.85 0.32 29.37
C SER A 107 2.65 -0.74 28.58
N ASN A 108 3.84 -0.93 28.99
CA ASN A 108 4.71 -2.09 28.84
C ASN A 108 5.67 -2.17 27.64
N ASN A 109 5.51 -1.42 26.57
CA ASN A 109 6.45 -1.50 25.43
C ASN A 109 7.22 -0.20 25.14
N THR A 110 6.95 0.89 25.87
CA THR A 110 7.72 2.12 25.71
C THR A 110 8.86 2.11 26.70
N VAL A 111 9.95 1.47 26.33
CA VAL A 111 11.14 1.52 27.15
C VAL A 111 12.13 2.46 26.50
N ILE A 112 12.18 3.71 26.96
CA ILE A 112 13.29 4.61 26.66
C ILE A 112 14.41 4.20 27.60
N TYR A 113 15.32 3.37 27.12
CA TYR A 113 16.55 3.10 27.85
C TYR A 113 17.56 4.20 27.52
N SER A 114 17.72 5.17 28.41
CA SER A 114 18.90 6.05 28.32
C SER A 114 20.13 5.26 28.67
N PHE A 115 21.16 5.29 27.79
CA PHE A 115 22.41 4.66 28.12
C PHE A 115 23.06 5.38 29.27
N LEU A 116 23.51 4.59 30.24
CA LEU A 116 24.33 5.05 31.33
C LEU A 116 25.65 5.56 30.74
N ASN A 117 26.05 6.78 31.10
CA ASN A 117 27.43 7.21 30.87
C ASN A 117 28.40 6.31 31.67
N SER A 118 29.70 6.48 31.46
CA SER A 118 30.75 5.72 32.16
C SER A 118 30.68 5.81 33.69
N THR A 119 29.89 6.74 34.24
CA THR A 119 29.67 6.95 35.68
C THR A 119 28.33 6.42 36.17
N GLY A 120 27.53 5.77 35.29
CA GLY A 120 26.24 5.19 35.69
C GLY A 120 25.05 6.17 35.73
N HIS A 121 25.20 7.40 35.20
CA HIS A 121 24.15 8.40 35.19
C HIS A 121 23.41 8.45 33.84
N GLN A 122 22.09 8.51 33.88
CA GLN A 122 21.22 8.66 32.71
C GLN A 122 21.13 10.13 32.24
N LYS A 123 22.23 10.87 32.27
CA LYS A 123 22.26 12.30 31.91
C LYS A 123 23.19 12.54 30.73
N ALA A 124 22.90 13.66 30.06
CA ALA A 124 23.74 14.14 28.98
C ALA A 124 25.19 14.30 29.42
N ILE A 125 26.12 13.93 28.56
CA ILE A 125 27.56 14.08 28.75
C ILE A 125 28.09 15.20 27.86
N LYS A 126 28.99 16.00 28.37
CA LYS A 126 29.70 17.05 27.61
C LYS A 126 30.83 16.42 26.84
N GLN A 127 30.83 16.52 25.52
CA GLN A 127 31.87 16.02 24.64
C GLN A 127 33.05 17.01 24.53
N LYS A 128 34.17 16.54 23.96
CA LYS A 128 35.41 17.33 23.80
C LYS A 128 35.24 18.55 22.90
N ASP A 129 34.29 18.50 21.95
CA ASP A 129 33.90 19.56 21.03
C ASP A 129 32.97 20.61 21.65
N GLY A 130 32.60 20.41 22.92
CA GLY A 130 31.76 21.30 23.70
C GLY A 130 30.26 21.07 23.52
N TYR A 131 29.86 20.07 22.72
CA TYR A 131 28.45 19.67 22.64
C TYR A 131 28.06 18.78 23.84
N TRP A 132 26.83 18.91 24.26
CA TRP A 132 26.15 17.92 25.06
C TRP A 132 25.69 16.77 24.16
N TYR A 133 25.75 15.56 24.65
CA TYR A 133 25.35 14.34 23.94
C TYR A 133 24.56 13.44 24.88
N GLN A 134 23.46 12.92 24.37
CA GLN A 134 22.69 11.84 24.99
C GLN A 134 22.20 10.88 23.91
N GLN A 135 22.10 9.59 24.26
CA GLN A 135 21.61 8.53 23.44
C GLN A 135 20.56 7.74 24.21
N ALA A 136 19.55 7.26 23.52
CA ALA A 136 18.54 6.37 24.08
C ALA A 136 18.26 5.22 23.11
N PHE A 137 17.86 4.09 23.65
CA PHE A 137 17.24 3.00 22.91
C PHE A 137 15.72 3.08 23.10
N CYS A 138 14.99 3.04 22.00
CA CYS A 138 13.54 3.15 21.99
C CYS A 138 12.94 1.95 21.26
N SER A 139 11.74 1.54 21.70
CA SER A 139 10.92 0.57 21.00
C SER A 139 9.47 1.06 21.05
N PHE A 140 8.92 1.41 19.88
CA PHE A 140 7.59 1.99 19.76
C PHE A 140 6.77 1.31 18.66
N GLY A 141 5.46 1.30 18.84
CA GLY A 141 4.51 1.21 17.73
C GLY A 141 4.31 2.60 17.13
N PHE A 142 4.08 2.64 15.82
CA PHE A 142 3.76 3.86 15.07
C PHE A 142 2.47 3.69 14.29
N SER A 143 1.81 4.80 13.98
CA SER A 143 0.64 4.82 13.12
C SER A 143 0.92 5.70 11.90
N ASP A 144 0.65 5.14 10.71
CA ASP A 144 0.74 5.84 9.44
C ASP A 144 -0.47 5.54 8.56
N ASP A 145 -0.71 6.42 7.59
CA ASP A 145 -1.71 6.21 6.55
C ASP A 145 -1.06 5.47 5.37
N PHE A 146 -1.55 4.26 5.09
CA PHE A 146 -1.06 3.41 4.03
C PHE A 146 -1.95 3.49 2.79
N PRO A 147 -1.52 4.18 1.72
CA PRO A 147 -2.30 4.27 0.49
C PRO A 147 -2.39 2.93 -0.23
N MET A 148 -3.62 2.40 -0.42
CA MET A 148 -3.88 1.06 -0.94
C MET A 148 -4.30 1.03 -2.42
N GLN A 149 -4.38 2.17 -3.11
CA GLN A 149 -4.96 2.26 -4.46
C GLN A 149 -4.27 1.32 -5.47
N HIS A 150 -2.97 1.09 -5.30
CA HIS A 150 -2.14 0.24 -6.14
C HIS A 150 -1.91 -1.16 -5.58
N TYR A 151 -2.58 -1.53 -4.46
CA TYR A 151 -2.43 -2.88 -3.90
C TYR A 151 -2.68 -3.95 -4.97
N PRO A 152 -1.81 -4.93 -5.11
CA PRO A 152 -0.62 -5.30 -4.34
C PRO A 152 0.73 -4.85 -4.96
N LEU A 153 0.74 -3.87 -5.83
CA LEU A 153 1.94 -3.26 -6.43
C LEU A 153 2.22 -1.89 -5.78
N ASP A 154 2.05 -1.83 -4.47
CA ASP A 154 2.08 -0.64 -3.66
C ASP A 154 3.46 -0.39 -3.04
N THR A 155 3.81 0.88 -2.91
CA THR A 155 4.91 1.36 -2.07
C THR A 155 4.31 2.02 -0.85
N GLN A 156 4.81 1.67 0.33
CA GLN A 156 4.37 2.22 1.61
C GLN A 156 5.49 3.03 2.25
N HIS A 157 5.11 4.00 3.06
CA HIS A 157 6.03 4.90 3.75
C HIS A 157 5.87 4.71 5.26
N LEU A 158 6.90 4.17 5.90
CA LEU A 158 6.99 4.07 7.35
C LEU A 158 7.69 5.33 7.84
N GLN A 159 6.99 6.17 8.59
CA GLN A 159 7.52 7.45 9.02
C GLN A 159 7.58 7.56 10.53
N VAL A 160 8.71 7.94 11.08
CA VAL A 160 8.86 8.41 12.48
C VAL A 160 8.88 9.92 12.47
N ARG A 161 7.97 10.55 13.22
CA ARG A 161 7.84 12.00 13.35
C ARG A 161 8.24 12.44 14.75
N ILE A 162 9.20 13.37 14.81
CA ILE A 162 9.79 13.84 16.05
C ILE A 162 9.61 15.35 16.17
N GLU A 163 8.92 15.79 17.22
CA GLU A 163 8.72 17.21 17.53
C GLU A 163 9.15 17.53 18.95
N ASN A 164 9.21 18.83 19.26
CA ASN A 164 9.40 19.32 20.61
C ASN A 164 8.05 19.76 21.19
N THR A 165 7.73 19.32 22.42
CA THR A 165 6.44 19.63 23.06
C THR A 165 6.43 20.97 23.78
N THR A 166 7.61 21.56 24.06
CA THR A 166 7.75 22.71 24.96
C THR A 166 8.24 23.95 24.24
N TYR A 167 9.21 23.77 23.35
CA TYR A 167 9.93 24.87 22.72
C TYR A 167 9.49 25.01 21.26
N ASP A 168 9.06 26.20 20.89
CA ASP A 168 8.68 26.54 19.51
C ASP A 168 9.90 26.67 18.59
N TYR A 169 9.65 26.86 17.28
CA TYR A 169 10.70 26.94 16.25
C TYR A 169 11.67 28.11 16.50
N ASP A 170 11.25 29.17 17.16
CA ASP A 170 12.10 30.31 17.51
C ASP A 170 13.10 29.99 18.62
N GLN A 171 12.75 29.03 19.48
CA GLN A 171 13.54 28.65 20.65
C GLN A 171 14.43 27.42 20.37
N LEU A 172 13.89 26.40 19.67
CA LEU A 172 14.61 25.17 19.40
C LEU A 172 14.29 24.59 18.03
N VAL A 173 15.34 24.22 17.29
CA VAL A 173 15.23 23.60 15.97
C VAL A 173 16.01 22.29 15.93
N TYR A 174 15.34 21.22 15.47
CA TYR A 174 15.99 19.96 15.14
C TYR A 174 16.64 20.00 13.76
N ARG A 175 17.83 19.43 13.66
CA ARG A 175 18.57 19.22 12.40
C ARG A 175 19.07 17.78 12.37
N VAL A 176 19.10 17.23 11.18
CA VAL A 176 19.69 15.91 10.96
C VAL A 176 21.19 15.96 11.29
N ASP A 177 21.68 14.99 12.08
CA ASP A 177 23.10 14.87 12.38
C ASP A 177 23.86 14.44 11.11
N GLN A 178 25.05 15.01 10.89
CA GLN A 178 25.88 14.72 9.71
C GLN A 178 26.52 13.31 9.74
N ASN A 179 26.57 12.69 10.91
CA ASN A 179 27.21 11.38 11.11
C ASN A 179 26.23 10.20 11.04
N ILE A 180 25.15 10.32 10.29
CA ILE A 180 24.19 9.24 10.07
C ILE A 180 24.74 8.32 9.00
N SER A 181 24.80 7.01 9.28
CA SER A 181 25.05 6.01 8.26
C SER A 181 23.83 5.91 7.34
N LYS A 182 24.07 6.03 6.03
CA LYS A 182 23.04 5.76 5.00
C LYS A 182 23.11 4.32 4.49
N ASP A 183 24.10 3.55 4.98
CA ASP A 183 24.40 2.21 4.46
C ASP A 183 23.71 1.09 5.24
N ASN A 184 22.75 1.43 6.10
CA ASN A 184 22.06 0.43 6.89
C ASN A 184 21.05 -0.33 6.04
N GLU A 185 21.33 -1.60 5.83
CA GLU A 185 20.37 -2.55 5.27
C GLU A 185 19.25 -2.81 6.29
N ILE A 186 18.27 -1.92 6.31
CA ILE A 186 17.08 -2.11 7.13
C ILE A 186 16.24 -3.21 6.51
N VAL A 187 16.12 -4.33 7.20
CA VAL A 187 15.28 -5.46 6.80
C VAL A 187 13.91 -5.29 7.39
N VAL A 188 12.91 -5.14 6.53
CA VAL A 188 11.50 -5.15 6.90
C VAL A 188 10.91 -6.50 6.47
N PRO A 189 10.51 -7.38 7.42
CA PRO A 189 10.04 -8.72 7.08
C PRO A 189 8.87 -8.72 6.10
N GLY A 190 9.02 -9.41 4.97
CA GLY A 190 7.99 -9.51 3.93
C GLY A 190 7.97 -8.35 2.92
N TRP A 191 8.84 -7.36 3.05
CA TRP A 191 8.95 -6.18 2.20
C TRP A 191 10.34 -6.01 1.63
N THR A 192 10.46 -5.22 0.57
CA THR A 192 11.74 -4.77 0.01
C THR A 192 11.94 -3.32 0.38
N THR A 193 13.00 -3.00 1.12
CA THR A 193 13.37 -1.62 1.44
C THR A 193 13.90 -0.93 0.18
N LYS A 194 13.38 0.25 -0.14
CA LYS A 194 13.76 1.05 -1.33
C LYS A 194 14.67 2.20 -0.98
N ASP A 195 14.31 2.96 0.01
CA ASP A 195 15.00 4.20 0.36
C ASP A 195 14.84 4.49 1.84
N VAL A 196 15.82 5.20 2.40
CA VAL A 196 15.79 5.68 3.78
C VAL A 196 16.18 7.15 3.78
N ARG A 197 15.32 7.99 4.31
CA ARG A 197 15.49 9.44 4.30
C ARG A 197 15.36 10.03 5.70
N TYR A 198 16.06 11.14 5.89
CA TYR A 198 15.94 12.01 7.05
C TYR A 198 15.66 13.42 6.56
N ASP A 199 14.58 14.00 7.02
CA ASP A 199 14.18 15.35 6.62
C ASP A 199 13.87 16.20 7.84
N ALA A 200 14.20 17.49 7.76
CA ALA A 200 13.91 18.47 8.79
C ALA A 200 12.96 19.53 8.23
N TYR A 201 11.79 19.62 8.82
CA TYR A 201 10.73 20.54 8.43
C TYR A 201 10.36 21.47 9.59
N PHE A 202 9.37 22.30 9.37
CA PHE A 202 8.61 22.91 10.46
C PHE A 202 7.13 22.58 10.33
N HIS A 203 6.48 22.44 11.47
CA HIS A 203 5.06 22.14 11.55
C HIS A 203 4.32 23.37 12.04
N HIS A 204 3.41 23.87 11.22
CA HIS A 204 2.56 25.01 11.51
C HIS A 204 1.24 24.52 12.09
N TYR A 205 0.97 24.86 13.34
CA TYR A 205 -0.31 24.59 13.96
C TYR A 205 -1.25 25.80 13.76
N GLY A 206 -2.44 25.56 13.21
CA GLY A 206 -3.50 26.57 13.02
C GLY A 206 -4.21 26.98 14.34
N THR A 207 -3.51 26.87 15.47
CA THR A 207 -4.03 27.17 16.80
C THR A 207 -2.91 27.65 17.72
N ASN A 208 -3.25 28.50 18.70
CA ASN A 208 -2.35 28.88 19.79
C ASN A 208 -2.50 27.96 21.05
N PHE A 209 -3.18 26.83 20.90
CA PHE A 209 -3.51 25.89 21.98
C PHE A 209 -4.19 26.53 23.20
N GLY A 210 -4.86 27.68 23.01
CA GLY A 210 -5.53 28.44 24.07
C GLY A 210 -4.58 29.27 24.95
N TYR A 211 -3.31 29.44 24.54
CA TYR A 211 -2.33 30.21 25.29
C TYR A 211 -2.49 31.73 25.01
N VAL A 212 -3.20 32.42 25.89
CA VAL A 212 -3.67 33.80 25.72
C VAL A 212 -2.51 34.83 25.73
N ASP A 213 -1.45 34.58 26.49
CA ASP A 213 -0.33 35.56 26.64
C ASP A 213 0.54 35.69 25.35
N ARG A 214 0.41 34.75 24.39
CA ARG A 214 1.11 34.83 23.10
C ARG A 214 0.30 35.52 21.99
N GLY A 215 -0.91 36.02 22.30
CA GLY A 215 -1.82 36.61 21.32
C GLY A 215 -2.34 35.58 20.29
N ASP A 216 -2.79 36.05 19.14
CA ASP A 216 -3.32 35.23 18.04
C ASP A 216 -2.21 34.61 17.16
N THR A 217 -0.97 34.51 17.65
CA THR A 217 0.13 33.94 16.87
C THR A 217 0.05 32.43 16.86
N PHE A 218 -0.05 31.87 15.66
CA PHE A 218 0.08 30.43 15.42
C PHE A 218 1.46 29.95 15.89
N GLN A 219 1.51 28.70 16.33
CA GLN A 219 2.74 28.11 16.83
C GLN A 219 3.38 27.22 15.78
N ASP A 220 4.66 27.50 15.52
CA ASP A 220 5.51 26.70 14.64
C ASP A 220 6.46 25.85 15.49
N TYR A 221 6.57 24.58 15.15
CA TYR A 221 7.47 23.64 15.83
C TYR A 221 8.42 23.02 14.83
N SER A 222 9.62 22.68 15.29
CA SER A 222 10.57 21.93 14.48
C SER A 222 10.14 20.47 14.39
N LEU A 223 9.96 19.97 13.16
CA LEU A 223 9.62 18.58 12.84
C LEU A 223 10.82 17.90 12.20
N LEU A 224 11.31 16.82 12.76
CA LEU A 224 12.26 15.91 12.15
C LEU A 224 11.53 14.62 11.75
N THR A 225 11.77 14.15 10.53
CA THR A 225 11.22 12.87 10.07
C THR A 225 12.33 11.91 9.70
N PHE A 226 12.06 10.64 9.98
CA PHE A 226 12.80 9.50 9.50
C PHE A 226 11.84 8.62 8.71
N ASP A 227 12.13 8.44 7.42
CA ASP A 227 11.26 7.76 6.48
C ASP A 227 11.93 6.52 5.91
N ILE A 228 11.21 5.39 5.91
CA ILE A 228 11.59 4.15 5.25
C ILE A 228 10.56 3.84 4.16
N ASP A 229 11.00 3.87 2.91
CA ASP A 229 10.17 3.46 1.78
C ASP A 229 10.28 1.95 1.57
N ILE A 230 9.15 1.26 1.63
CA ILE A 230 9.05 -0.18 1.43
C ILE A 230 8.13 -0.50 0.28
N GLU A 231 8.47 -1.49 -0.52
CA GLU A 231 7.60 -2.01 -1.57
C GLU A 231 7.30 -3.48 -1.37
N ARG A 232 6.13 -3.89 -1.83
CA ARG A 232 5.72 -5.28 -1.80
C ARG A 232 6.48 -6.07 -2.86
N PRO A 233 7.08 -7.24 -2.53
CA PRO A 233 7.77 -8.06 -3.50
C PRO A 233 6.82 -8.50 -4.63
N LEU A 234 7.25 -8.35 -5.90
CA LEU A 234 6.48 -8.76 -7.08
C LEU A 234 6.08 -10.25 -7.03
N SER A 235 6.88 -11.09 -6.38
CA SER A 235 6.60 -12.51 -6.16
C SER A 235 5.30 -12.74 -5.36
N HIS A 236 4.93 -11.83 -4.46
CA HIS A 236 3.66 -11.89 -3.74
C HIS A 236 2.49 -11.71 -4.70
N PHE A 237 2.52 -10.69 -5.56
CA PHE A 237 1.49 -10.47 -6.57
C PHE A 237 1.36 -11.63 -7.54
N LEU A 238 2.47 -12.02 -8.18
CA LEU A 238 2.47 -13.06 -9.21
C LEU A 238 2.14 -14.45 -8.64
N GLY A 239 2.79 -14.82 -7.53
CA GLY A 239 2.71 -16.18 -6.98
C GLY A 239 1.50 -16.43 -6.08
N LYS A 240 1.14 -15.47 -5.24
CA LYS A 240 0.06 -15.68 -4.25
C LYS A 240 -1.31 -15.17 -4.70
N LEU A 241 -1.37 -14.13 -5.52
CA LEU A 241 -2.63 -13.53 -5.93
C LEU A 241 -3.00 -13.88 -7.38
N LEU A 242 -2.10 -13.62 -8.32
CA LEU A 242 -2.42 -13.75 -9.74
C LEU A 242 -2.44 -15.22 -10.20
N LEU A 243 -1.49 -16.04 -9.76
CA LEU A 243 -1.40 -17.45 -10.19
C LEU A 243 -2.66 -18.26 -9.82
N PRO A 244 -3.16 -18.27 -8.56
CA PRO A 244 -4.39 -18.98 -8.22
C PRO A 244 -5.60 -18.47 -9.02
N LEU A 245 -5.70 -17.16 -9.20
CA LEU A 245 -6.75 -16.53 -10.01
C LEU A 245 -6.75 -17.05 -11.45
N LEU A 246 -5.58 -17.06 -12.10
CA LEU A 246 -5.44 -17.56 -13.48
C LEU A 246 -5.77 -19.04 -13.60
N VAL A 247 -5.37 -19.87 -12.63
CA VAL A 247 -5.70 -21.31 -12.63
C VAL A 247 -7.21 -21.54 -12.58
N VAL A 248 -7.92 -20.83 -11.70
CA VAL A 248 -9.38 -20.91 -11.58
C VAL A 248 -10.08 -20.43 -12.85
N LEU A 249 -9.60 -19.34 -13.44
CA LEU A 249 -10.15 -18.81 -14.69
C LEU A 249 -9.93 -19.76 -15.86
N LEU A 250 -8.74 -20.36 -15.98
CA LEU A 250 -8.46 -21.38 -16.98
C LEU A 250 -9.38 -22.57 -16.83
N ALA A 251 -9.56 -23.07 -15.60
CA ALA A 251 -10.50 -24.18 -15.33
C ALA A 251 -11.92 -23.82 -15.76
N ALA A 252 -12.43 -22.64 -15.41
CA ALA A 252 -13.76 -22.18 -15.79
C ALA A 252 -13.93 -22.04 -17.31
N ILE A 253 -12.96 -21.41 -17.99
CA ILE A 253 -12.96 -21.20 -19.45
C ILE A 253 -12.85 -22.54 -20.20
N THR A 254 -12.18 -23.54 -19.61
CA THR A 254 -12.05 -24.88 -20.20
C THR A 254 -13.43 -25.54 -20.43
N ALA A 255 -14.47 -25.15 -19.72
CA ALA A 255 -15.83 -25.57 -19.98
C ALA A 255 -16.29 -25.35 -21.45
N LEU A 256 -15.74 -24.33 -22.13
CA LEU A 256 -16.04 -24.03 -23.53
C LEU A 256 -15.35 -24.97 -24.54
N PHE A 257 -14.39 -25.80 -24.10
CA PHE A 257 -13.75 -26.82 -24.92
C PHE A 257 -14.53 -28.15 -24.92
N LEU A 258 -15.41 -28.33 -23.93
CA LEU A 258 -16.28 -29.50 -23.85
C LEU A 258 -17.46 -29.35 -24.79
N LYS A 259 -18.00 -30.48 -25.26
CA LYS A 259 -19.20 -30.51 -26.09
C LYS A 259 -20.42 -30.02 -25.32
N ALA A 260 -21.35 -29.36 -26.00
CA ALA A 260 -22.56 -28.79 -25.40
C ALA A 260 -23.47 -29.86 -24.73
N GLY A 261 -23.40 -31.11 -25.16
CA GLY A 261 -24.09 -32.23 -24.55
C GLY A 261 -23.63 -32.56 -23.12
N ASN A 262 -22.39 -32.19 -22.73
CA ASN A 262 -21.86 -32.40 -21.38
C ASN A 262 -22.23 -31.25 -20.43
N PHE A 263 -23.53 -30.94 -20.36
CA PHE A 263 -24.05 -29.80 -19.63
C PHE A 263 -23.63 -29.76 -18.16
N ASP A 264 -23.80 -30.86 -17.45
CA ASP A 264 -23.54 -30.93 -16.00
C ASP A 264 -22.06 -30.61 -15.70
N THR A 265 -21.14 -31.16 -16.48
CA THR A 265 -19.71 -30.89 -16.33
C THR A 265 -19.36 -29.45 -16.66
N ARG A 266 -19.94 -28.88 -17.73
CA ARG A 266 -19.73 -27.50 -18.12
C ARG A 266 -20.25 -26.52 -17.06
N LEU A 267 -21.44 -26.79 -16.52
CA LEU A 267 -22.06 -25.99 -15.46
C LEU A 267 -21.29 -26.10 -14.16
N ALA A 268 -20.84 -27.30 -13.80
CA ALA A 268 -20.04 -27.54 -12.60
C ALA A 268 -18.70 -26.76 -12.66
N LEU A 269 -17.98 -26.79 -13.78
CA LEU A 269 -16.72 -26.08 -13.94
C LEU A 269 -16.89 -24.56 -13.79
N THR A 270 -17.91 -23.98 -14.45
CA THR A 270 -18.13 -22.54 -14.39
C THR A 270 -18.69 -22.10 -13.05
N GLY A 271 -19.61 -22.86 -12.45
CA GLY A 271 -20.19 -22.56 -11.14
C GLY A 271 -19.17 -22.67 -10.01
N THR A 272 -18.37 -23.74 -10.00
CA THR A 272 -17.27 -23.90 -9.03
C THR A 272 -16.21 -22.82 -9.22
N GLY A 273 -15.87 -22.46 -10.47
CA GLY A 273 -14.96 -21.37 -10.77
C GLY A 273 -15.44 -20.03 -10.19
N LEU A 274 -16.74 -19.71 -10.35
CA LEU A 274 -17.33 -18.48 -9.79
C LEU A 274 -17.25 -18.48 -8.25
N LEU A 275 -17.61 -19.60 -7.60
CA LEU A 275 -17.54 -19.72 -6.15
C LEU A 275 -16.09 -19.56 -5.64
N THR A 276 -15.14 -20.20 -6.32
CA THR A 276 -13.72 -20.11 -5.95
C THR A 276 -13.18 -18.68 -6.11
N LEU A 277 -13.60 -17.95 -7.15
CA LEU A 277 -13.23 -16.54 -7.30
C LEU A 277 -13.69 -15.69 -6.12
N ILE A 278 -14.91 -15.92 -5.61
CA ILE A 278 -15.42 -15.22 -4.43
C ILE A 278 -14.54 -15.49 -3.21
N PHE A 279 -14.16 -16.74 -2.97
CA PHE A 279 -13.29 -17.09 -1.85
C PHE A 279 -11.87 -16.51 -1.98
N LEU A 280 -11.31 -16.52 -3.20
CA LEU A 280 -10.01 -15.89 -3.44
C LEU A 280 -10.06 -14.38 -3.22
N GLN A 281 -11.14 -13.71 -3.63
CA GLN A 281 -11.35 -12.29 -3.35
C GLN A 281 -11.44 -12.01 -1.86
N GLN A 282 -12.22 -12.80 -1.13
CA GLN A 282 -12.33 -12.69 0.32
C GLN A 282 -10.95 -12.83 1.01
N GLY A 283 -10.09 -13.70 0.49
CA GLY A 283 -8.76 -13.94 1.05
C GLY A 283 -7.89 -12.70 1.08
N TYR A 284 -7.80 -11.95 -0.01
CA TYR A 284 -6.96 -10.73 -0.01
C TYR A 284 -7.66 -9.53 0.64
N THR A 285 -8.99 -9.43 0.55
CA THR A 285 -9.71 -8.30 1.15
C THR A 285 -9.63 -8.30 2.68
N SER A 286 -9.43 -9.46 3.31
CA SER A 286 -9.23 -9.55 4.76
C SER A 286 -7.92 -8.95 5.27
N GLU A 287 -6.95 -8.70 4.39
CA GLU A 287 -5.68 -8.03 4.72
C GLU A 287 -5.76 -6.50 4.59
N LEU A 288 -6.87 -5.97 4.08
CA LEU A 288 -7.06 -4.54 3.81
C LEU A 288 -7.77 -3.84 4.99
N PRO A 289 -7.56 -2.52 5.16
CA PRO A 289 -8.24 -1.74 6.21
C PRO A 289 -9.75 -1.68 6.01
N THR A 290 -10.49 -1.52 7.10
CA THR A 290 -11.94 -1.34 7.05
C THR A 290 -12.31 0.13 7.30
N PRO A 291 -13.13 0.79 6.45
CA PRO A 291 -13.80 0.23 5.26
C PRO A 291 -12.81 -0.10 4.13
N VAL A 292 -13.05 -1.23 3.46
CA VAL A 292 -12.15 -1.70 2.38
C VAL A 292 -12.14 -0.70 1.22
N PRO A 293 -10.99 -0.09 0.89
CA PRO A 293 -10.88 0.79 -0.26
C PRO A 293 -10.92 -0.01 -1.57
N VAL A 294 -11.29 0.65 -2.67
CA VAL A 294 -11.18 0.04 -4.00
C VAL A 294 -9.71 0.03 -4.44
N VAL A 295 -9.19 -1.16 -4.67
CA VAL A 295 -7.78 -1.39 -5.00
C VAL A 295 -7.57 -1.87 -6.45
N LEU A 296 -6.32 -1.89 -6.91
CA LEU A 296 -5.96 -2.42 -8.23
C LEU A 296 -6.47 -3.86 -8.42
N MET A 297 -6.35 -4.69 -7.38
CA MET A 297 -6.79 -6.09 -7.42
C MET A 297 -8.28 -6.24 -7.70
N ASP A 298 -9.14 -5.33 -7.21
CA ASP A 298 -10.58 -5.35 -7.49
C ASP A 298 -10.89 -5.20 -8.98
N LYS A 299 -10.11 -4.37 -9.69
CA LYS A 299 -10.25 -4.19 -11.14
C LYS A 299 -9.92 -5.49 -11.88
N ILE A 300 -8.89 -6.23 -11.42
CA ILE A 300 -8.51 -7.53 -11.97
C ILE A 300 -9.61 -8.56 -11.71
N TYR A 301 -10.18 -8.61 -10.50
CA TYR A 301 -11.30 -9.50 -10.17
C TYR A 301 -12.57 -9.16 -10.98
N ALA A 302 -12.84 -7.88 -11.25
CA ALA A 302 -13.94 -7.49 -12.10
C ALA A 302 -13.83 -8.05 -13.53
N LEU A 303 -12.61 -8.03 -14.11
CA LEU A 303 -12.34 -8.68 -15.40
C LEU A 303 -12.52 -10.20 -15.33
N ALA A 304 -12.09 -10.82 -14.22
CA ALA A 304 -12.25 -12.24 -13.96
C ALA A 304 -13.72 -12.66 -13.89
N TYR A 305 -14.51 -11.95 -13.07
CA TYR A 305 -15.97 -12.18 -12.98
C TYR A 305 -16.66 -12.01 -14.31
N ALA A 306 -16.36 -10.94 -15.06
CA ALA A 306 -16.92 -10.73 -16.38
C ALA A 306 -16.65 -11.92 -17.32
N SER A 307 -15.40 -12.43 -17.29
CA SER A 307 -15.00 -13.59 -18.12
C SER A 307 -15.73 -14.88 -17.74
N VAL A 308 -15.89 -15.15 -16.44
CA VAL A 308 -16.63 -16.34 -15.98
C VAL A 308 -18.11 -16.21 -16.25
N LEU A 309 -18.71 -15.04 -16.06
CA LEU A 309 -20.13 -14.80 -16.36
C LEU A 309 -20.42 -14.96 -17.86
N ILE A 310 -19.57 -14.43 -18.74
CA ILE A 310 -19.73 -14.63 -20.20
C ILE A 310 -19.66 -16.13 -20.52
N THR A 311 -18.72 -16.86 -19.91
CA THR A 311 -18.61 -18.32 -20.07
C THR A 311 -19.86 -19.03 -19.59
N PHE A 312 -20.36 -18.68 -18.40
CA PHE A 312 -21.55 -19.26 -17.80
C PHE A 312 -22.81 -19.06 -18.67
N PHE A 313 -23.07 -17.82 -19.11
CA PHE A 313 -24.21 -17.53 -19.99
C PHE A 313 -24.06 -18.23 -21.36
N ARG A 314 -22.84 -18.33 -21.86
CA ARG A 314 -22.58 -19.06 -23.11
C ARG A 314 -22.88 -20.55 -22.97
N VAL A 315 -22.51 -21.16 -21.85
CA VAL A 315 -22.81 -22.56 -21.54
C VAL A 315 -24.31 -22.79 -21.51
N ILE A 316 -25.07 -21.98 -20.79
CA ILE A 316 -26.54 -22.08 -20.72
C ILE A 316 -27.16 -21.94 -22.10
N TRP A 317 -26.76 -20.93 -22.87
CA TRP A 317 -27.32 -20.64 -24.19
C TRP A 317 -27.03 -21.76 -25.19
N THR A 318 -25.84 -22.29 -25.27
CA THR A 318 -25.49 -23.40 -26.19
C THR A 318 -26.21 -24.68 -25.82
N THR A 319 -26.34 -24.97 -24.54
CA THR A 319 -27.08 -26.14 -24.05
C THR A 319 -28.56 -26.06 -24.36
N ASP A 320 -29.18 -24.89 -24.16
CA ASP A 320 -30.62 -24.68 -24.53
C ASP A 320 -30.88 -24.93 -26.02
N ARG A 321 -29.93 -24.47 -26.88
CA ARG A 321 -30.03 -24.69 -28.33
C ARG A 321 -29.94 -26.17 -28.71
N VAL A 322 -29.02 -26.90 -28.13
CA VAL A 322 -28.84 -28.32 -28.41
C VAL A 322 -30.01 -29.15 -27.87
N HIS A 323 -30.47 -28.92 -26.64
CA HIS A 323 -31.51 -29.75 -26.01
C HIS A 323 -32.92 -29.40 -26.46
N ARG A 324 -33.27 -28.11 -26.53
CA ARG A 324 -34.64 -27.70 -26.94
C ARG A 324 -34.85 -27.64 -28.43
N LYS A 325 -33.85 -27.09 -29.18
CA LYS A 325 -33.98 -26.85 -30.60
C LYS A 325 -33.44 -28.00 -31.44
N ARG A 326 -32.84 -29.00 -30.81
CA ARG A 326 -32.18 -30.16 -31.47
C ARG A 326 -31.16 -29.73 -32.53
N GLU A 327 -30.50 -28.59 -32.33
CA GLU A 327 -29.42 -28.15 -33.19
C GLU A 327 -28.18 -29.04 -33.00
N ASP A 328 -27.42 -29.26 -34.06
CA ASP A 328 -26.20 -30.07 -34.02
C ASP A 328 -25.16 -29.39 -33.13
N GLU A 329 -24.64 -30.11 -32.13
CA GLU A 329 -23.64 -29.59 -31.16
C GLU A 329 -22.34 -29.21 -31.83
N ASP A 330 -21.97 -29.83 -32.97
CA ASP A 330 -20.73 -29.50 -33.69
C ASP A 330 -20.76 -28.09 -34.27
N LEU A 331 -21.94 -27.48 -34.46
CA LEU A 331 -22.06 -26.09 -34.87
C LEU A 331 -21.48 -25.10 -33.83
N PHE A 332 -21.60 -25.44 -32.56
CA PHE A 332 -21.19 -24.57 -31.44
C PHE A 332 -19.72 -24.75 -31.05
N VAL A 333 -19.11 -25.93 -31.25
CA VAL A 333 -17.75 -26.25 -30.83
C VAL A 333 -16.72 -25.25 -31.33
N LYS A 334 -16.79 -24.86 -32.61
CA LYS A 334 -15.84 -23.87 -33.19
C LYS A 334 -16.03 -22.47 -32.58
N GLY A 335 -17.27 -22.07 -32.33
CA GLY A 335 -17.61 -20.80 -31.71
C GLY A 335 -17.17 -20.72 -30.26
N ASP A 336 -17.43 -21.76 -29.48
CA ASP A 336 -17.04 -21.87 -28.06
C ASP A 336 -15.53 -21.84 -27.89
N ARG A 337 -14.78 -22.62 -28.68
CA ARG A 337 -13.28 -22.58 -28.65
C ARG A 337 -12.72 -21.19 -29.00
N ARG A 338 -13.31 -20.50 -29.98
CA ARG A 338 -12.88 -19.13 -30.33
C ARG A 338 -13.17 -18.16 -29.18
N LEU A 339 -14.34 -18.26 -28.57
CA LEU A 339 -14.69 -17.43 -27.42
C LEU A 339 -13.75 -17.67 -26.25
N ALA A 340 -13.39 -18.93 -25.96
CA ALA A 340 -12.42 -19.26 -24.92
C ALA A 340 -11.07 -18.57 -25.11
N ILE A 341 -10.53 -18.64 -26.36
CA ILE A 341 -9.26 -18.00 -26.70
C ILE A 341 -9.36 -16.47 -26.55
N ILE A 342 -10.47 -15.87 -27.00
CA ILE A 342 -10.67 -14.42 -26.90
C ILE A 342 -10.77 -13.99 -25.45
N LEU A 343 -11.54 -14.70 -24.61
CA LEU A 343 -11.67 -14.39 -23.20
C LEU A 343 -10.31 -14.46 -22.50
N PHE A 344 -9.51 -15.48 -22.80
CA PHE A 344 -8.18 -15.61 -22.22
C PHE A 344 -7.24 -14.48 -22.65
N LEU A 345 -7.18 -14.17 -23.96
CA LEU A 345 -6.34 -13.08 -24.47
C LEU A 345 -6.81 -11.70 -23.97
N SER A 346 -8.12 -11.44 -23.95
CA SER A 346 -8.67 -10.18 -23.45
C SER A 346 -8.41 -10.00 -21.96
N LEU A 347 -8.42 -11.08 -21.18
CA LEU A 347 -8.07 -11.05 -19.77
C LEU A 347 -6.60 -10.66 -19.58
N LEU A 348 -5.66 -11.30 -20.30
CA LEU A 348 -4.23 -10.98 -20.19
C LEU A 348 -3.96 -9.52 -20.60
N VAL A 349 -4.57 -9.06 -21.68
CA VAL A 349 -4.46 -7.66 -22.13
C VAL A 349 -5.08 -6.72 -21.08
N GLY A 350 -6.25 -7.07 -20.55
CA GLY A 350 -6.94 -6.27 -19.53
C GLY A 350 -6.13 -6.15 -18.23
N ILE A 351 -5.54 -7.25 -17.75
CA ILE A 351 -4.64 -7.24 -16.58
C ILE A 351 -3.43 -6.34 -16.88
N GLY A 352 -2.78 -6.51 -18.04
CA GLY A 352 -1.64 -5.67 -18.43
C GLY A 352 -1.96 -4.19 -18.50
N LEU A 353 -3.14 -3.81 -19.03
CA LEU A 353 -3.58 -2.42 -19.05
C LEU A 353 -3.86 -1.88 -17.65
N VAL A 354 -4.58 -2.64 -16.81
CA VAL A 354 -4.95 -2.22 -15.45
C VAL A 354 -3.70 -2.08 -14.55
N THR A 355 -2.64 -2.85 -14.78
CA THR A 355 -1.38 -2.76 -14.01
C THR A 355 -0.43 -1.68 -14.54
N ALA A 356 -0.63 -1.20 -15.78
CA ALA A 356 0.20 -0.16 -16.40
C ALA A 356 -0.30 1.27 -16.11
N PHE A 357 -1.58 1.42 -15.72
CA PHE A 357 -2.24 2.68 -15.37
C PHE A 357 -2.68 2.70 -13.91
#